data_06848a710eda89b27b6dc187def433be
#
_entry.id   06848a710eda89b27b6dc187def433be
#
_cell.length_a   1.000
_cell.length_b   1.000
_cell.length_c   1.000
_cell.angle_alpha   90.00
_cell.angle_beta   90.00
_cell.angle_gamma   90.00
#
_symmetry.space_group_name_H-M   'P 1'
#
loop_
_entity.id
_entity.type
_entity.pdbx_description
1 polymer ?
#
loop_
_entity_poly.entity_id
_entity_poly.type
_entity_poly.pdbx_seq_one_letter_code
_entity_poly.pdbx_strand_id
1 'polypeptide(L)'
;MYKRQGKGISEEHLRTVFDRFVKLNSFAQGTGLGLSISKSIVEQMGGHIGVESEEGRGSRFWFTIPAVACNAGPDDEPSVVAEAPHPKSCPDGKLPLLLVAEDTDSNFLLVSLMFRKEFDIVRAVNGEEAVRICREMKPAAILMDIKMPVMDGLEATRRIRAFDPVVPIVAVTAFAYDRDRQKALAAGANEYVAKPLSGEHIRRVLGTLLAGG
;
A
#
# COMPACT_ATOMS: atom_id res chain seq x y z
N MET A 1 -19.25 -9.17 -11.75
CA MET A 1 -19.90 -8.00 -11.10
C MET A 1 -20.66 -8.51 -9.88
N TYR A 2 -20.10 -8.34 -8.66
CA TYR A 2 -20.76 -8.79 -7.43
C TYR A 2 -21.69 -7.68 -6.95
N LYS A 3 -23.01 -7.87 -7.08
CA LYS A 3 -24.02 -7.03 -6.42
C LYS A 3 -24.15 -7.53 -4.98
N ARG A 4 -23.61 -6.82 -4.00
CA ARG A 4 -23.99 -7.00 -2.60
C ARG A 4 -25.35 -6.34 -2.39
N GLN A 5 -26.38 -7.16 -2.23
CA GLN A 5 -27.72 -6.67 -1.83
C GLN A 5 -27.65 -6.36 -0.34
N GLY A 6 -27.55 -5.09 0.02
CA GLY A 6 -27.61 -4.59 1.40
C GLY A 6 -29.05 -4.21 1.79
N LYS A 7 -29.26 -3.92 3.09
CA LYS A 7 -30.56 -3.48 3.62
C LYS A 7 -31.02 -2.12 3.09
N GLY A 8 -30.14 -1.39 2.38
CA GLY A 8 -30.41 -0.01 2.01
C GLY A 8 -30.28 0.96 3.19
N ILE A 9 -30.53 2.23 2.91
CA ILE A 9 -30.51 3.34 3.87
C ILE A 9 -31.83 4.08 3.73
N SER A 10 -32.50 4.36 4.85
CA SER A 10 -33.74 5.13 4.86
C SER A 10 -33.50 6.58 4.43
N GLU A 11 -34.50 7.22 3.86
CA GLU A 11 -34.43 8.59 3.35
C GLU A 11 -33.98 9.61 4.42
N GLU A 12 -34.39 9.39 5.67
CA GLU A 12 -33.98 10.21 6.81
C GLU A 12 -32.46 10.12 7.06
N HIS A 13 -31.89 8.93 6.96
CA HIS A 13 -30.47 8.70 7.18
C HIS A 13 -29.58 9.08 5.98
N LEU A 14 -30.15 9.15 4.77
CA LEU A 14 -29.40 9.59 3.59
C LEU A 14 -28.85 11.01 3.73
N ARG A 15 -29.56 11.88 4.44
CA ARG A 15 -29.15 13.28 4.65
C ARG A 15 -27.96 13.40 5.62
N THR A 16 -27.79 12.46 6.53
CA THR A 16 -26.82 12.52 7.61
C THR A 16 -25.70 11.46 7.49
N VAL A 17 -25.76 10.60 6.48
CA VAL A 17 -24.82 9.46 6.34
C VAL A 17 -23.35 9.88 6.26
N PHE A 18 -23.06 11.08 5.81
CA PHE A 18 -21.71 11.66 5.73
C PHE A 18 -21.34 12.52 6.95
N ASP A 19 -22.23 12.66 7.93
CA ASP A 19 -21.93 13.44 9.13
C ASP A 19 -21.03 12.64 10.10
N ARG A 20 -20.32 13.36 10.95
CA ARG A 20 -19.41 12.74 11.92
C ARG A 20 -20.21 12.01 13.00
N PHE A 21 -19.71 10.83 13.39
CA PHE A 21 -20.29 9.99 14.45
C PHE A 21 -21.67 9.39 14.15
N VAL A 22 -22.17 9.52 12.93
CA VAL A 22 -23.42 8.88 12.52
C VAL A 22 -23.23 7.39 12.33
N LYS A 23 -24.10 6.60 12.97
CA LYS A 23 -24.17 5.14 12.84
C LYS A 23 -25.59 4.77 12.47
N LEU A 24 -25.76 4.09 11.36
CA LEU A 24 -27.06 3.58 10.89
C LEU A 24 -27.54 2.37 11.70
N ASN A 25 -26.65 1.76 12.49
CA ASN A 25 -26.96 0.64 13.35
C ASN A 25 -26.14 0.78 14.65
N SER A 26 -26.82 0.81 15.79
CA SER A 26 -26.21 0.91 17.13
C SER A 26 -25.29 -0.27 17.48
N PHE A 27 -25.47 -1.41 16.84
CA PHE A 27 -24.63 -2.61 17.04
C PHE A 27 -23.42 -2.68 16.09
N ALA A 28 -23.28 -1.76 15.14
CA ALA A 28 -22.12 -1.75 14.24
C ALA A 28 -20.85 -1.33 14.98
N GLN A 29 -19.84 -2.17 14.96
CA GLN A 29 -18.49 -1.79 15.41
C GLN A 29 -17.93 -0.70 14.50
N GLY A 30 -17.42 0.38 15.08
CA GLY A 30 -16.83 1.49 14.35
C GLY A 30 -17.13 2.83 15.02
N THR A 31 -16.35 3.86 14.67
CA THR A 31 -16.45 5.20 15.26
C THR A 31 -17.50 6.10 14.60
N GLY A 32 -18.08 5.70 13.46
CA GLY A 32 -18.95 6.56 12.66
C GLY A 32 -18.20 7.70 11.92
N LEU A 33 -16.89 7.58 11.75
CA LEU A 33 -16.06 8.61 11.12
C LEU A 33 -15.69 8.30 9.66
N GLY A 34 -15.83 7.06 9.20
CA GLY A 34 -15.32 6.62 7.90
C GLY A 34 -15.86 7.44 6.73
N LEU A 35 -17.17 7.58 6.60
CA LEU A 35 -17.79 8.31 5.49
C LEU A 35 -17.56 9.82 5.57
N SER A 36 -17.51 10.41 6.76
CA SER A 36 -17.19 11.84 6.94
C SER A 36 -15.73 12.15 6.56
N ILE A 37 -14.80 11.24 6.85
CA ILE A 37 -13.39 11.35 6.42
C ILE A 37 -13.31 11.21 4.89
N SER A 38 -13.99 10.22 4.29
CA SER A 38 -14.04 10.05 2.84
C SER A 38 -14.57 11.29 2.14
N LYS A 39 -15.63 11.91 2.68
CA LYS A 39 -16.18 13.17 2.18
C LYS A 39 -15.15 14.28 2.22
N SER A 40 -14.49 14.47 3.36
CA SER A 40 -13.45 15.50 3.52
C SER A 40 -12.30 15.33 2.52
N ILE A 41 -11.86 14.10 2.28
CA ILE A 41 -10.77 13.82 1.33
C ILE A 41 -11.21 14.15 -0.11
N VAL A 42 -12.38 13.68 -0.52
CA VAL A 42 -12.90 13.93 -1.88
C VAL A 42 -13.10 15.43 -2.13
N GLU A 43 -13.66 16.16 -1.15
CA GLU A 43 -13.85 17.61 -1.23
C GLU A 43 -12.52 18.37 -1.29
N GLN A 44 -11.50 17.95 -0.52
CA GLN A 44 -10.14 18.52 -0.59
C GLN A 44 -9.49 18.29 -1.95
N MET A 45 -9.85 17.20 -2.64
CA MET A 45 -9.41 16.93 -4.01
C MET A 45 -10.24 17.70 -5.06
N GLY A 46 -11.16 18.57 -4.64
CA GLY A 46 -12.05 19.33 -5.54
C GLY A 46 -13.16 18.49 -6.14
N GLY A 47 -13.44 17.31 -5.57
CA GLY A 47 -14.45 16.38 -6.05
C GLY A 47 -15.76 16.43 -5.28
N HIS A 48 -16.67 15.52 -5.62
CA HIS A 48 -17.95 15.33 -4.96
C HIS A 48 -18.15 13.88 -4.59
N ILE A 49 -18.81 13.61 -3.45
CA ILE A 49 -19.20 12.28 -3.01
C ILE A 49 -20.71 12.26 -2.75
N GLY A 50 -21.34 11.14 -3.05
CA GLY A 50 -22.76 10.96 -2.83
C GLY A 50 -23.17 9.53 -2.59
N VAL A 51 -24.45 9.35 -2.25
CA VAL A 51 -25.08 8.06 -2.03
C VAL A 51 -26.47 8.04 -2.65
N GLU A 52 -26.78 6.95 -3.30
CA GLU A 52 -28.12 6.58 -3.78
C GLU A 52 -28.50 5.29 -3.06
N SER A 53 -29.64 5.28 -2.37
CA SER A 53 -30.05 4.10 -1.64
C SER A 53 -31.58 4.01 -1.56
N GLU A 54 -32.08 2.78 -1.60
CA GLU A 54 -33.49 2.45 -1.38
C GLU A 54 -33.54 1.34 -0.32
N GLU A 55 -34.36 1.54 0.70
CA GLU A 55 -34.49 0.56 1.78
C GLU A 55 -34.99 -0.78 1.23
N GLY A 56 -34.31 -1.86 1.59
CA GLY A 56 -34.56 -3.21 1.06
C GLY A 56 -33.87 -3.54 -0.26
N ARG A 57 -33.36 -2.56 -1.00
CA ARG A 57 -32.69 -2.74 -2.31
C ARG A 57 -31.18 -2.54 -2.28
N GLY A 58 -30.66 -1.88 -1.23
CA GLY A 58 -29.22 -1.63 -1.06
C GLY A 58 -28.82 -0.20 -1.36
N SER A 59 -27.51 0.06 -1.39
CA SER A 59 -26.94 1.39 -1.50
C SER A 59 -25.84 1.42 -2.55
N ARG A 60 -25.75 2.55 -3.29
CA ARG A 60 -24.70 2.88 -4.23
C ARG A 60 -23.99 4.14 -3.75
N PHE A 61 -22.76 4.01 -3.32
CA PHE A 61 -21.89 5.16 -3.03
C PHE A 61 -21.10 5.51 -4.29
N TRP A 62 -20.95 6.78 -4.58
CA TRP A 62 -20.17 7.27 -5.70
C TRP A 62 -19.36 8.50 -5.29
N PHE A 63 -18.28 8.76 -5.99
CA PHE A 63 -17.53 9.99 -5.89
C PHE A 63 -16.99 10.40 -7.26
N THR A 64 -16.72 11.69 -7.42
CA THR A 64 -16.04 12.26 -8.58
C THR A 64 -14.84 13.03 -8.09
N ILE A 65 -13.77 13.03 -8.89
CA ILE A 65 -12.61 13.91 -8.70
C ILE A 65 -12.32 14.58 -10.03
N PRO A 66 -11.85 15.85 -10.04
CA PRO A 66 -11.45 16.52 -11.26
C PRO A 66 -10.34 15.70 -11.94
N ALA A 67 -10.57 15.28 -13.18
CA ALA A 67 -9.51 14.74 -14.00
C ALA A 67 -8.69 15.94 -14.52
N VAL A 68 -7.46 16.09 -14.09
CA VAL A 68 -6.51 16.95 -14.80
C VAL A 68 -6.20 16.20 -16.09
N ALA A 69 -6.79 16.65 -17.20
CA ALA A 69 -6.37 16.17 -18.51
C ALA A 69 -4.91 16.59 -18.67
N CYS A 70 -3.99 15.64 -18.63
CA CYS A 70 -2.71 15.84 -19.27
C CYS A 70 -3.05 16.03 -20.75
N ASN A 71 -2.90 17.25 -21.27
CA ASN A 71 -2.91 17.50 -22.69
C ASN A 71 -1.68 16.80 -23.28
N ALA A 72 -1.78 15.50 -23.50
CA ALA A 72 -0.94 14.82 -24.45
C ALA A 72 -1.37 15.37 -25.82
N GLY A 73 -0.57 16.27 -26.38
CA GLY A 73 -0.68 16.65 -27.80
C GLY A 73 -0.54 15.40 -28.67
N PRO A 74 -1.07 15.40 -29.90
CA PRO A 74 -1.02 14.24 -30.79
C PRO A 74 0.42 13.79 -31.16
N ASP A 75 1.45 14.49 -30.71
CA ASP A 75 2.87 14.21 -30.92
C ASP A 75 3.66 13.92 -29.63
N ASP A 76 3.00 13.88 -28.48
CA ASP A 76 3.61 13.29 -27.29
C ASP A 76 3.51 11.75 -27.39
N GLU A 77 4.41 11.17 -28.17
CA GLU A 77 4.99 9.89 -27.80
C GLU A 77 5.29 9.99 -26.31
N PRO A 78 4.94 8.97 -25.49
CA PRO A 78 5.18 9.03 -24.06
C PRO A 78 6.64 9.44 -23.89
N SER A 79 6.83 10.70 -23.48
CA SER A 79 8.15 11.22 -23.13
C SER A 79 8.75 10.13 -22.28
N VAL A 80 9.81 9.50 -22.76
CA VAL A 80 10.55 8.50 -22.01
C VAL A 80 11.00 9.24 -20.76
N VAL A 81 10.15 9.21 -19.73
CA VAL A 81 10.53 9.54 -18.37
C VAL A 81 11.74 8.65 -18.19
N ALA A 82 12.92 9.24 -18.05
CA ALA A 82 14.19 8.51 -17.99
C ALA A 82 13.91 7.29 -17.12
N GLU A 83 13.91 6.13 -17.75
CA GLU A 83 13.54 4.86 -17.10
C GLU A 83 14.31 4.79 -15.81
N ALA A 84 13.58 4.85 -14.69
CA ALA A 84 14.20 4.53 -13.43
C ALA A 84 14.87 3.17 -13.65
N PRO A 85 16.15 2.99 -13.30
CA PRO A 85 16.90 1.81 -13.67
C PRO A 85 16.11 0.58 -13.29
N HIS A 86 15.60 -0.14 -14.30
CA HIS A 86 14.94 -1.42 -14.08
C HIS A 86 15.96 -2.34 -13.42
N PRO A 87 15.58 -3.07 -12.37
CA PRO A 87 16.48 -4.05 -11.78
C PRO A 87 16.95 -4.96 -12.91
N LYS A 88 18.27 -5.03 -13.09
CA LYS A 88 18.87 -5.86 -14.12
C LYS A 88 18.35 -7.27 -13.98
N SER A 89 17.72 -7.80 -15.03
CA SER A 89 17.33 -9.21 -15.07
C SER A 89 18.56 -10.06 -14.71
N CYS A 90 18.35 -11.06 -13.85
CA CYS A 90 19.40 -12.03 -13.56
C CYS A 90 19.90 -12.65 -14.87
N PRO A 91 21.18 -13.10 -14.95
CA PRO A 91 21.76 -13.71 -16.15
C PRO A 91 20.93 -14.85 -16.75
N ASP A 92 20.07 -15.48 -15.97
CA ASP A 92 19.18 -16.60 -16.34
C ASP A 92 17.80 -16.16 -16.87
N GLY A 93 17.55 -14.87 -17.11
CA GLY A 93 16.26 -14.38 -17.59
C GLY A 93 15.12 -14.45 -16.55
N LYS A 94 15.42 -14.79 -15.29
CA LYS A 94 14.45 -14.81 -14.20
C LYS A 94 14.32 -13.42 -13.58
N LEU A 95 13.10 -13.08 -13.14
CA LEU A 95 12.88 -11.86 -12.39
C LEU A 95 13.55 -11.95 -11.02
N PRO A 96 14.10 -10.83 -10.48
CA PRO A 96 14.64 -10.81 -9.13
C PRO A 96 13.52 -11.05 -8.11
N LEU A 97 13.84 -11.77 -7.03
CA LEU A 97 12.88 -12.09 -5.97
C LEU A 97 12.69 -10.90 -5.03
N LEU A 98 11.44 -10.48 -4.84
CA LEU A 98 11.04 -9.47 -3.86
C LEU A 98 10.28 -10.14 -2.71
N LEU A 99 10.82 -10.07 -1.51
CA LEU A 99 10.10 -10.48 -0.30
C LEU A 99 9.24 -9.32 0.20
N VAL A 100 7.94 -9.56 0.33
CA VAL A 100 6.97 -8.61 0.88
C VAL A 100 6.44 -9.13 2.20
N ALA A 101 6.87 -8.52 3.29
CA ALA A 101 6.39 -8.81 4.65
C ALA A 101 5.22 -7.86 4.96
N GLU A 102 4.00 -8.38 4.89
CA GLU A 102 2.74 -7.64 5.08
C GLU A 102 1.66 -8.61 5.54
N ASP A 103 1.05 -8.34 6.69
CA ASP A 103 0.02 -9.18 7.30
C ASP A 103 -1.36 -9.01 6.64
N THR A 104 -1.63 -7.85 6.05
CA THR A 104 -2.91 -7.50 5.47
C THR A 104 -3.01 -7.91 3.99
N ASP A 105 -3.97 -8.76 3.65
CA ASP A 105 -4.16 -9.30 2.29
C ASP A 105 -4.32 -8.22 1.22
N SER A 106 -5.09 -7.16 1.50
CA SER A 106 -5.33 -6.07 0.55
C SER A 106 -4.06 -5.26 0.24
N ASN A 107 -3.20 -5.04 1.22
CA ASN A 107 -1.93 -4.33 1.04
C ASN A 107 -0.95 -5.19 0.25
N PHE A 108 -0.84 -6.49 0.59
CA PHE A 108 -0.02 -7.43 -0.17
C PHE A 108 -0.47 -7.51 -1.62
N LEU A 109 -1.78 -7.63 -1.86
CA LEU A 109 -2.33 -7.67 -3.22
C LEU A 109 -1.98 -6.40 -4.01
N LEU A 110 -2.09 -5.22 -3.38
CA LEU A 110 -1.73 -3.95 -4.00
C LEU A 110 -0.26 -3.94 -4.44
N VAL A 111 0.67 -4.29 -3.55
CA VAL A 111 2.11 -4.37 -3.84
C VAL A 111 2.37 -5.39 -4.96
N SER A 112 1.73 -6.56 -4.89
CA SER A 112 1.88 -7.61 -5.91
C SER A 112 1.45 -7.13 -7.29
N LEU A 113 0.32 -6.41 -7.41
CA LEU A 113 -0.15 -5.86 -8.67
C LEU A 113 0.79 -4.78 -9.23
N MET A 114 1.40 -3.99 -8.35
CA MET A 114 2.34 -2.95 -8.74
C MET A 114 3.64 -3.50 -9.32
N PHE A 115 4.15 -4.63 -8.79
CA PHE A 115 5.52 -5.09 -9.07
C PHE A 115 5.65 -6.44 -9.78
N ARG A 116 4.55 -7.19 -10.02
CA ARG A 116 4.56 -8.53 -10.64
C ARG A 116 5.23 -8.63 -12.02
N LYS A 117 5.42 -7.52 -12.71
CA LYS A 117 6.11 -7.48 -14.01
C LYS A 117 7.62 -7.30 -13.88
N GLU A 118 8.06 -6.85 -12.71
CA GLU A 118 9.45 -6.46 -12.43
C GLU A 118 10.14 -7.43 -11.46
N PHE A 119 9.35 -8.12 -10.65
CA PHE A 119 9.83 -9.03 -9.60
C PHE A 119 9.00 -10.31 -9.53
N ASP A 120 9.68 -11.39 -9.16
CA ASP A 120 9.02 -12.56 -8.57
C ASP A 120 8.73 -12.25 -7.10
N ILE A 121 7.48 -12.41 -6.65
CA ILE A 121 7.04 -11.88 -5.35
C ILE A 121 6.68 -13.03 -4.42
N VAL A 122 7.30 -13.03 -3.24
CA VAL A 122 6.98 -13.94 -2.15
C VAL A 122 6.45 -13.15 -0.94
N ARG A 123 5.43 -13.69 -0.27
CA ARG A 123 4.83 -13.08 0.92
C ARG A 123 5.37 -13.69 2.19
N ALA A 124 5.55 -12.84 3.21
CA ALA A 124 5.59 -13.22 4.62
C ALA A 124 4.44 -12.52 5.35
N VAL A 125 3.70 -13.21 6.21
CA VAL A 125 2.56 -12.64 6.95
C VAL A 125 2.94 -12.11 8.34
N ASN A 126 4.20 -12.27 8.73
CA ASN A 126 4.78 -11.75 9.97
C ASN A 126 6.31 -11.71 9.87
N GLY A 127 6.97 -11.13 10.89
CA GLY A 127 8.41 -10.98 10.91
C GLY A 127 9.19 -12.29 11.02
N GLU A 128 8.67 -13.31 11.70
CA GLU A 128 9.33 -14.64 11.80
C GLU A 128 9.41 -15.31 10.44
N GLU A 129 8.30 -15.27 9.71
CA GLU A 129 8.24 -15.81 8.37
C GLU A 129 9.15 -15.04 7.41
N ALA A 130 9.22 -13.71 7.54
CA ALA A 130 10.13 -12.89 6.76
C ALA A 130 11.61 -13.27 6.99
N VAL A 131 12.01 -13.48 8.22
CA VAL A 131 13.37 -13.96 8.57
C VAL A 131 13.66 -15.33 7.97
N ARG A 132 12.72 -16.28 8.09
CA ARG A 132 12.83 -17.62 7.52
C ARG A 132 12.98 -17.58 6.01
N ILE A 133 12.05 -16.91 5.32
CA ILE A 133 12.04 -16.81 3.84
C ILE A 133 13.31 -16.11 3.35
N CYS A 134 13.75 -15.03 3.99
CA CYS A 134 14.96 -14.34 3.62
C CYS A 134 16.18 -15.27 3.64
N ARG A 135 16.30 -16.12 4.67
CA ARG A 135 17.40 -17.07 4.81
C ARG A 135 17.36 -18.17 3.75
N GLU A 136 16.17 -18.71 3.47
CA GLU A 136 15.97 -19.82 2.53
C GLU A 136 16.07 -19.37 1.07
N MET A 137 15.46 -18.25 0.72
CA MET A 137 15.24 -17.84 -0.67
C MET A 137 16.17 -16.72 -1.15
N LYS A 138 16.88 -16.04 -0.24
CA LYS A 138 17.84 -14.95 -0.54
C LYS A 138 17.25 -13.92 -1.52
N PRO A 139 16.21 -13.17 -1.12
CA PRO A 139 15.57 -12.19 -1.99
C PRO A 139 16.55 -11.07 -2.40
N ALA A 140 16.32 -10.51 -3.59
CA ALA A 140 17.08 -9.35 -4.06
C ALA A 140 16.76 -8.08 -3.27
N ALA A 141 15.53 -7.97 -2.73
CA ALA A 141 15.13 -6.88 -1.84
C ALA A 141 13.95 -7.31 -0.95
N ILE A 142 13.70 -6.56 0.11
CA ILE A 142 12.64 -6.80 1.09
C ILE A 142 11.83 -5.51 1.29
N LEU A 143 10.50 -5.59 1.12
CA LEU A 143 9.56 -4.60 1.64
C LEU A 143 9.03 -5.11 2.98
N MET A 144 9.33 -4.41 4.07
CA MET A 144 9.08 -4.86 5.43
C MET A 144 8.09 -3.93 6.13
N ASP A 145 6.85 -4.37 6.35
CA ASP A 145 5.94 -3.64 7.24
C ASP A 145 6.50 -3.65 8.67
N ILE A 146 6.46 -2.50 9.31
CA ILE A 146 6.91 -2.37 10.70
C ILE A 146 5.93 -3.04 11.65
N LYS A 147 4.60 -2.89 11.40
CA LYS A 147 3.57 -3.38 12.31
C LYS A 147 2.99 -4.70 11.82
N MET A 148 3.51 -5.80 12.34
CA MET A 148 3.01 -7.15 12.06
C MET A 148 2.80 -7.93 13.36
N PRO A 149 1.91 -8.93 13.37
CA PRO A 149 1.73 -9.82 14.51
C PRO A 149 2.96 -10.75 14.70
N VAL A 150 3.03 -11.41 15.85
CA VAL A 150 4.06 -12.39 16.23
C VAL A 150 5.44 -11.75 16.40
N MET A 151 6.00 -11.19 15.34
CA MET A 151 7.26 -10.45 15.32
C MET A 151 7.10 -9.23 14.44
N ASP A 152 7.42 -8.06 14.97
CA ASP A 152 7.38 -6.80 14.22
C ASP A 152 8.53 -6.70 13.19
N GLY A 153 8.36 -5.78 12.23
CA GLY A 153 9.35 -5.61 11.16
C GLY A 153 10.68 -5.06 11.62
N LEU A 154 10.74 -4.33 12.74
CA LEU A 154 12.01 -3.83 13.28
C LEU A 154 12.85 -4.97 13.85
N GLU A 155 12.24 -5.86 14.61
CA GLU A 155 12.91 -7.04 15.15
C GLU A 155 13.31 -8.01 14.02
N ALA A 156 12.43 -8.21 13.03
CA ALA A 156 12.75 -9.00 11.85
C ALA A 156 13.96 -8.44 11.10
N THR A 157 14.01 -7.11 10.91
CA THR A 157 15.13 -6.42 10.27
C THR A 157 16.43 -6.65 11.03
N ARG A 158 16.46 -6.51 12.36
CA ARG A 158 17.67 -6.79 13.17
C ARG A 158 18.13 -8.23 13.00
N ARG A 159 17.21 -9.19 13.03
CA ARG A 159 17.54 -10.62 12.85
C ARG A 159 18.06 -10.93 11.46
N ILE A 160 17.51 -10.31 10.43
CA ILE A 160 18.02 -10.45 9.06
C ILE A 160 19.44 -9.87 8.97
N ARG A 161 19.68 -8.69 9.51
CA ARG A 161 21.00 -8.05 9.52
C ARG A 161 22.08 -8.87 10.23
N ALA A 162 21.71 -9.71 11.18
CA ALA A 162 22.65 -10.60 11.89
C ALA A 162 23.26 -11.68 10.98
N PHE A 163 22.59 -12.06 9.87
CA PHE A 163 23.10 -13.06 8.92
C PHE A 163 23.22 -12.56 7.49
N ASP A 164 22.52 -11.49 7.13
CA ASP A 164 22.60 -10.84 5.81
C ASP A 164 22.68 -9.31 6.01
N PRO A 165 23.91 -8.78 6.07
CA PRO A 165 24.12 -7.34 6.27
C PRO A 165 23.84 -6.50 5.01
N VAL A 166 23.72 -7.12 3.83
CA VAL A 166 23.71 -6.41 2.53
C VAL A 166 22.36 -6.38 1.86
N VAL A 167 21.46 -7.35 2.08
CA VAL A 167 20.16 -7.37 1.39
C VAL A 167 19.42 -6.04 1.58
N PRO A 168 18.94 -5.37 0.50
CA PRO A 168 18.17 -4.16 0.63
C PRO A 168 16.87 -4.37 1.40
N ILE A 169 16.65 -3.61 2.48
CA ILE A 169 15.41 -3.63 3.28
C ILE A 169 14.80 -2.23 3.25
N VAL A 170 13.60 -2.13 2.72
CA VAL A 170 12.77 -0.93 2.73
C VAL A 170 11.67 -1.11 3.76
N ALA A 171 11.71 -0.33 4.84
CA ALA A 171 10.69 -0.38 5.88
C ALA A 171 9.42 0.34 5.40
N VAL A 172 8.26 -0.28 5.62
CA VAL A 172 6.94 0.28 5.31
C VAL A 172 6.26 0.66 6.61
N THR A 173 5.76 1.89 6.72
CA THR A 173 5.14 2.41 7.95
C THR A 173 3.81 3.10 7.69
N ALA A 174 2.87 3.00 8.62
CA ALA A 174 1.61 3.73 8.57
C ALA A 174 1.76 5.24 8.85
N PHE A 175 2.88 5.66 9.47
CA PHE A 175 3.10 7.03 9.89
C PHE A 175 4.45 7.55 9.41
N ALA A 176 4.44 8.75 8.81
CA ALA A 176 5.65 9.45 8.33
C ALA A 176 6.34 10.26 9.45
N TYR A 177 6.29 9.80 10.72
CA TYR A 177 6.96 10.52 11.80
C TYR A 177 8.46 10.25 11.81
N ASP A 178 9.26 11.26 12.04
CA ASP A 178 10.72 11.16 12.13
C ASP A 178 11.21 10.09 13.13
N ARG A 179 10.45 9.86 14.19
CA ARG A 179 10.73 8.81 15.18
C ARG A 179 10.68 7.41 14.60
N ASP A 180 9.71 7.11 13.74
CA ASP A 180 9.55 5.76 13.18
C ASP A 180 10.58 5.52 12.07
N ARG A 181 10.91 6.56 11.32
CA ARG A 181 12.05 6.56 10.39
C ARG A 181 13.36 6.23 11.12
N GLN A 182 13.66 6.95 12.19
CA GLN A 182 14.89 6.74 12.96
C GLN A 182 14.98 5.31 13.51
N LYS A 183 13.87 4.75 14.00
CA LYS A 183 13.82 3.37 14.49
C LYS A 183 14.07 2.36 13.38
N ALA A 184 13.49 2.56 12.19
CA ALA A 184 13.69 1.67 11.05
C ALA A 184 15.15 1.66 10.59
N LEU A 185 15.75 2.84 10.43
CA LEU A 185 17.16 2.98 10.07
C LEU A 185 18.09 2.41 11.17
N ALA A 186 17.79 2.66 12.43
CA ALA A 186 18.55 2.10 13.57
C ALA A 186 18.42 0.56 13.68
N ALA A 187 17.33 -0.03 13.19
CA ALA A 187 17.18 -1.47 13.08
C ALA A 187 17.97 -2.08 11.91
N GLY A 188 18.47 -1.24 10.98
CA GLY A 188 19.25 -1.66 9.82
C GLY A 188 18.49 -1.62 8.49
N ALA A 189 17.32 -1.00 8.42
CA ALA A 189 16.67 -0.74 7.13
C ALA A 189 17.51 0.26 6.31
N ASN A 190 17.54 0.07 4.99
CA ASN A 190 18.26 0.97 4.08
C ASN A 190 17.45 2.24 3.80
N GLU A 191 16.12 2.10 3.73
CA GLU A 191 15.21 3.21 3.47
C GLU A 191 13.84 2.92 4.10
N TYR A 192 12.98 3.93 4.15
CA TYR A 192 11.62 3.79 4.63
C TYR A 192 10.63 4.42 3.66
N VAL A 193 9.40 3.89 3.62
CA VAL A 193 8.29 4.41 2.83
C VAL A 193 7.03 4.47 3.69
N ALA A 194 6.35 5.62 3.67
CA ALA A 194 5.09 5.77 4.38
C ALA A 194 3.91 5.27 3.53
N LYS A 195 2.92 4.65 4.18
CA LYS A 195 1.61 4.37 3.57
C LYS A 195 0.81 5.68 3.41
N PRO A 196 0.04 5.90 2.32
CA PRO A 196 -0.28 4.96 1.25
C PRO A 196 0.88 4.74 0.29
N LEU A 197 1.06 3.49 -0.15
CA LEU A 197 2.18 3.08 -1.00
C LEU A 197 2.03 3.66 -2.41
N SER A 198 3.05 4.38 -2.87
CA SER A 198 3.21 4.82 -4.24
C SER A 198 4.16 3.89 -5.00
N GLY A 199 3.66 3.26 -6.06
CA GLY A 199 4.47 2.36 -6.88
C GLY A 199 5.69 3.05 -7.49
N GLU A 200 5.55 4.30 -7.92
CA GLU A 200 6.65 5.10 -8.47
C GLU A 200 7.72 5.38 -7.42
N HIS A 201 7.32 5.77 -6.21
CA HIS A 201 8.27 6.02 -5.12
C HIS A 201 9.04 4.76 -4.74
N ILE A 202 8.34 3.62 -4.59
CA ILE A 202 8.98 2.34 -4.25
C ILE A 202 9.93 1.88 -5.37
N ARG A 203 9.55 2.03 -6.67
CA ARG A 203 10.45 1.70 -7.79
C ARG A 203 11.74 2.49 -7.74
N ARG A 204 11.65 3.79 -7.51
CA ARG A 204 12.82 4.65 -7.39
C ARG A 204 13.73 4.21 -6.25
N VAL A 205 13.15 3.92 -5.08
CA VAL A 205 13.91 3.46 -3.91
C VAL A 205 14.58 2.11 -4.19
N LEU A 206 13.83 1.12 -4.67
CA LEU A 206 14.36 -0.21 -5.00
C LEU A 206 15.42 -0.12 -6.11
N GLY A 207 15.16 0.70 -7.15
CA GLY A 207 16.11 0.91 -8.25
C GLY A 207 17.45 1.46 -7.77
N THR A 208 17.42 2.45 -6.87
CA THR A 208 18.65 3.02 -6.27
C THR A 208 19.40 1.97 -5.45
N LEU A 209 18.70 1.20 -4.61
CA LEU A 209 19.32 0.21 -3.73
C LEU A 209 19.89 -0.99 -4.50
N LEU A 210 19.21 -1.43 -5.57
CA LEU A 210 19.66 -2.56 -6.41
C LEU A 210 20.73 -2.19 -7.42
N ALA A 211 20.88 -0.90 -7.78
CA ALA A 211 21.92 -0.42 -8.68
C ALA A 211 23.25 -0.13 -7.97
N GLY A 212 23.23 0.06 -6.66
CA GLY A 212 24.39 0.43 -5.84
C GLY A 212 25.08 -0.75 -5.13
N GLY A 213 24.64 -2.00 -5.41
CA GLY A 213 25.19 -3.22 -4.80
C GLY A 213 26.11 -4.00 -5.73
#